data_4cb554ca41b591d6aec5e1b124762cdf
#
_entry.id   4cb554ca41b591d6aec5e1b124762cdf
#
_cell.length_a   1.000
_cell.length_b   1.000
_cell.length_c   1.000
_cell.angle_alpha   90.00
_cell.angle_beta   90.00
_cell.angle_gamma   90.00
#
_symmetry.space_group_name_H-M   'P 1'
#
loop_
_entity.id
_entity.type
_entity.pdbx_description
1 polymer ?
#
loop_
_entity_poly.entity_id
_entity_poly.type
_entity_poly.pdbx_seq_one_letter_code
_entity_poly.pdbx_strand_id
1 'polypeptide(L)'
;MSARKILILNGHPGQTSLSKSLCAAYQAAAEENGHQMRCHDISQMQFDMDYGQGGYENPKPLEPDLAQFLEDLEWAEHVVMAAPLWWGAVPAKLKAVFDRALLPGRAFDTRNVSFMGLPAPMLTGKTARVLLTSDTPALWLRLFYGNAVKKFISRQILGFVGIKPTRFSTFAPATDAPEAKVKTWLAAAGGLGAKAA
;
A
#
# COMPACT_ATOMS: atom_id res chain seq x y z
N MET A 1 2.96 -2.87 23.85
CA MET A 1 2.55 -3.77 22.73
C MET A 1 3.79 -4.48 22.24
N SER A 2 3.70 -5.68 21.65
CA SER A 2 4.88 -6.35 21.06
C SER A 2 5.39 -5.56 19.86
N ALA A 3 6.71 -5.54 19.67
CA ALA A 3 7.32 -4.97 18.47
C ALA A 3 6.79 -5.70 17.21
N ARG A 4 6.50 -4.95 16.15
CA ARG A 4 6.02 -5.48 14.87
C ARG A 4 6.97 -5.11 13.73
N LYS A 5 7.00 -5.95 12.72
CA LYS A 5 7.68 -5.71 11.46
C LYS A 5 6.75 -4.97 10.50
N ILE A 6 7.08 -3.75 10.14
CA ILE A 6 6.19 -2.88 9.35
C ILE A 6 6.88 -2.47 8.06
N LEU A 7 6.21 -2.70 6.93
CA LEU A 7 6.60 -2.14 5.64
C LEU A 7 5.76 -0.89 5.38
N ILE A 8 6.43 0.23 5.08
CA ILE A 8 5.78 1.45 4.56
C ILE A 8 6.06 1.58 3.07
N LEU A 9 4.99 1.83 2.29
CA LEU A 9 5.06 2.17 0.88
C LEU A 9 4.44 3.55 0.67
N ASN A 10 5.27 4.57 0.40
CA ASN A 10 4.80 5.83 -0.14
C ASN A 10 4.44 5.64 -1.62
N GLY A 11 3.16 5.67 -1.93
CA GLY A 11 2.61 5.46 -3.26
C GLY A 11 2.38 6.74 -4.07
N HIS A 12 2.97 7.88 -3.67
CA HIS A 12 2.91 9.12 -4.45
C HIS A 12 4.16 9.27 -5.31
N PRO A 13 4.04 9.49 -6.65
CA PRO A 13 5.21 9.54 -7.54
C PRO A 13 6.01 10.84 -7.45
N GLY A 14 5.48 11.90 -6.85
CA GLY A 14 6.18 13.19 -6.68
C GLY A 14 7.13 13.18 -5.47
N GLN A 15 8.16 14.01 -5.55
CA GLN A 15 9.20 14.15 -4.53
C GLN A 15 8.65 14.67 -3.19
N THR A 16 7.64 15.52 -3.24
CA THR A 16 6.94 16.07 -2.06
C THR A 16 5.45 15.81 -2.18
N SER A 17 4.81 15.39 -1.09
CA SER A 17 3.36 15.12 -1.08
C SER A 17 2.84 14.96 0.34
N LEU A 18 1.53 15.16 0.53
CA LEU A 18 0.86 14.82 1.78
C LEU A 18 1.01 13.33 2.12
N SER A 19 0.94 12.44 1.12
CA SER A 19 1.17 11.00 1.31
C SER A 19 2.52 10.71 1.93
N LYS A 20 3.59 11.38 1.46
CA LYS A 20 4.94 11.25 2.02
C LYS A 20 5.03 11.75 3.46
N SER A 21 4.41 12.89 3.75
CA SER A 21 4.36 13.44 5.11
C SER A 21 3.59 12.54 6.09
N LEU A 22 2.49 11.92 5.63
CA LEU A 22 1.75 10.93 6.43
C LEU A 22 2.56 9.67 6.70
N CYS A 23 3.31 9.16 5.70
CA CYS A 23 4.26 8.06 5.90
C CYS A 23 5.32 8.40 6.93
N ALA A 24 5.95 9.58 6.82
CA ALA A 24 6.98 10.03 7.76
C ALA A 24 6.45 10.15 9.20
N ALA A 25 5.27 10.73 9.38
CA ALA A 25 4.64 10.82 10.70
C ALA A 25 4.29 9.45 11.30
N TYR A 26 3.80 8.52 10.46
CA TYR A 26 3.55 7.13 10.88
C TYR A 26 4.86 6.46 11.28
N GLN A 27 5.90 6.56 10.44
CA GLN A 27 7.21 5.93 10.66
C GLN A 27 7.85 6.40 11.96
N ALA A 28 7.99 7.72 12.16
CA ALA A 28 8.61 8.28 13.35
C ALA A 28 7.97 7.75 14.63
N ALA A 29 6.64 7.79 14.72
CA ALA A 29 5.93 7.29 15.88
C ALA A 29 6.02 5.77 16.06
N ALA A 30 6.10 5.00 14.97
CA ALA A 30 6.30 3.55 15.02
C ALA A 30 7.70 3.20 15.56
N GLU A 31 8.74 3.87 15.08
CA GLU A 31 10.14 3.69 15.54
C GLU A 31 10.29 4.07 17.02
N GLU A 32 9.70 5.21 17.45
CA GLU A 32 9.68 5.63 18.87
C GLU A 32 9.02 4.59 19.79
N ASN A 33 8.08 3.78 19.25
CA ASN A 33 7.42 2.72 20.00
C ASN A 33 8.04 1.33 19.77
N GLY A 34 9.26 1.27 19.21
CA GLY A 34 10.08 0.06 19.10
C GLY A 34 9.66 -0.91 17.98
N HIS A 35 8.88 -0.45 17.00
CA HIS A 35 8.56 -1.25 15.82
C HIS A 35 9.74 -1.25 14.81
N GLN A 36 9.91 -2.35 14.07
CA GLN A 36 10.92 -2.46 13.03
C GLN A 36 10.34 -1.97 11.71
N MET A 37 11.05 -1.05 11.04
CA MET A 37 10.55 -0.39 9.83
C MET A 37 11.40 -0.73 8.61
N ARG A 38 10.73 -0.96 7.46
CA ARG A 38 11.31 -0.93 6.11
C ARG A 38 10.45 -0.03 5.25
N CYS A 39 11.07 0.84 4.47
CA CYS A 39 10.35 1.92 3.78
C CYS A 39 10.72 1.97 2.31
N HIS A 40 9.70 2.06 1.45
CA HIS A 40 9.84 2.30 0.02
C HIS A 40 9.08 3.56 -0.39
N ASP A 41 9.71 4.33 -1.25
CA ASP A 41 9.12 5.52 -1.86
C ASP A 41 9.13 5.35 -3.38
N ILE A 42 7.96 5.21 -4.00
CA ILE A 42 7.89 4.99 -5.45
C ILE A 42 8.48 6.15 -6.26
N SER A 43 8.60 7.36 -5.68
CA SER A 43 9.26 8.48 -6.34
C SER A 43 10.76 8.24 -6.56
N GLN A 44 11.38 7.38 -5.74
CA GLN A 44 12.80 7.03 -5.79
C GLN A 44 13.06 5.69 -6.48
N MET A 45 12.09 4.78 -6.49
CA MET A 45 12.26 3.45 -7.09
C MET A 45 12.52 3.53 -8.59
N GLN A 46 13.52 2.79 -9.04
CA GLN A 46 13.94 2.68 -10.43
C GLN A 46 13.53 1.31 -10.99
N PHE A 47 12.53 1.28 -11.84
CA PHE A 47 12.07 0.09 -12.54
C PHE A 47 11.28 0.47 -13.80
N ASP A 48 11.23 -0.44 -14.75
CA ASP A 48 10.40 -0.31 -15.92
C ASP A 48 8.95 -0.69 -15.59
N MET A 49 8.01 0.21 -15.87
CA MET A 49 6.59 -0.04 -15.65
C MET A 49 5.98 -1.01 -16.66
N ASP A 50 6.68 -1.29 -17.75
CA ASP A 50 6.23 -2.27 -18.74
C ASP A 50 6.27 -3.68 -18.14
N TYR A 51 5.11 -4.33 -18.16
CA TYR A 51 4.94 -5.70 -17.67
C TYR A 51 5.73 -6.72 -18.51
N GLY A 52 6.02 -6.42 -19.78
CA GLY A 52 6.60 -7.35 -20.74
C GLY A 52 5.54 -8.23 -21.43
N GLN A 53 6.00 -9.19 -22.23
CA GLN A 53 5.14 -10.01 -23.08
C GLN A 53 5.03 -11.48 -22.65
N GLY A 54 5.79 -11.88 -21.64
CA GLY A 54 5.91 -13.29 -21.25
C GLY A 54 4.77 -13.84 -20.40
N GLY A 55 3.84 -13.01 -19.95
CA GLY A 55 2.82 -13.43 -19.00
C GLY A 55 3.41 -14.02 -17.72
N TYR A 56 2.73 -14.99 -17.14
CA TYR A 56 3.21 -15.68 -15.93
C TYR A 56 4.23 -16.79 -16.21
N GLU A 57 4.35 -17.25 -17.45
CA GLU A 57 5.27 -18.34 -17.82
C GLU A 57 6.71 -17.85 -17.95
N ASN A 58 6.87 -16.61 -18.42
CA ASN A 58 8.19 -15.98 -18.58
C ASN A 58 8.12 -14.51 -18.13
N PRO A 59 7.97 -14.26 -16.83
CA PRO A 59 7.86 -12.89 -16.31
C PRO A 59 9.18 -12.13 -16.51
N LYS A 60 9.05 -10.84 -16.82
CA LYS A 60 10.21 -9.94 -16.86
C LYS A 60 10.93 -9.96 -15.51
N PRO A 61 12.25 -10.12 -15.46
CA PRO A 61 13.02 -10.09 -14.22
C PRO A 61 12.72 -8.83 -13.38
N LEU A 62 12.69 -8.98 -12.07
CA LEU A 62 12.52 -7.85 -11.17
C LEU A 62 13.83 -7.05 -11.10
N GLU A 63 13.72 -5.74 -11.28
CA GLU A 63 14.80 -4.81 -10.98
C GLU A 63 15.08 -4.79 -9.46
N PRO A 64 16.28 -4.37 -9.03
CA PRO A 64 16.67 -4.43 -7.61
C PRO A 64 15.67 -3.81 -6.65
N ASP A 65 15.09 -2.67 -7.00
CA ASP A 65 14.11 -1.98 -6.14
C ASP A 65 12.80 -2.77 -5.98
N LEU A 66 12.33 -3.43 -7.03
CA LEU A 66 11.15 -4.29 -6.96
C LEU A 66 11.44 -5.59 -6.22
N ALA A 67 12.62 -6.17 -6.41
CA ALA A 67 13.05 -7.36 -5.69
C ALA A 67 13.13 -7.09 -4.19
N GLN A 68 13.75 -5.98 -3.79
CA GLN A 68 13.86 -5.56 -2.39
C GLN A 68 12.47 -5.26 -1.79
N PHE A 69 11.59 -4.56 -2.54
CA PHE A 69 10.20 -4.34 -2.10
C PHE A 69 9.48 -5.65 -1.80
N LEU A 70 9.62 -6.66 -2.66
CA LEU A 70 8.96 -7.94 -2.49
C LEU A 70 9.51 -8.71 -1.27
N GLU A 71 10.83 -8.71 -1.06
CA GLU A 71 11.46 -9.28 0.14
C GLU A 71 10.98 -8.59 1.43
N ASP A 72 10.87 -7.26 1.39
CA ASP A 72 10.39 -6.48 2.53
C ASP A 72 8.90 -6.70 2.78
N LEU A 73 8.12 -6.93 1.72
CA LEU A 73 6.70 -7.29 1.83
C LEU A 73 6.52 -8.68 2.45
N GLU A 74 7.38 -9.65 2.10
CA GLU A 74 7.40 -10.98 2.72
C GLU A 74 7.83 -10.94 4.18
N TRP A 75 8.80 -10.10 4.52
CA TRP A 75 9.28 -9.91 5.89
C TRP A 75 8.24 -9.25 6.80
N ALA A 76 7.41 -8.33 6.29
CA ALA A 76 6.49 -7.53 7.09
C ALA A 76 5.34 -8.35 7.68
N GLU A 77 4.88 -7.96 8.87
CA GLU A 77 3.64 -8.42 9.52
C GLU A 77 2.50 -7.42 9.30
N HIS A 78 2.86 -6.16 9.06
CA HIS A 78 1.92 -5.08 8.81
C HIS A 78 2.40 -4.21 7.64
N VAL A 79 1.51 -3.92 6.71
CA VAL A 79 1.80 -3.09 5.54
C VAL A 79 1.05 -1.78 5.63
N VAL A 80 1.77 -0.67 5.52
CA VAL A 80 1.21 0.67 5.47
C VAL A 80 1.45 1.24 4.08
N MET A 81 0.39 1.64 3.40
CA MET A 81 0.46 2.24 2.08
C MET A 81 -0.20 3.60 2.11
N ALA A 82 0.55 4.66 1.81
CA ALA A 82 -0.03 5.97 1.56
C ALA A 82 -0.17 6.18 0.05
N ALA A 83 -1.36 6.52 -0.41
CA ALA A 83 -1.63 6.71 -1.83
C ALA A 83 -2.65 7.82 -2.08
N PRO A 84 -2.44 8.67 -3.10
CA PRO A 84 -3.47 9.57 -3.57
C PRO A 84 -4.50 8.81 -4.40
N LEU A 85 -5.74 9.29 -4.36
CA LEU A 85 -6.79 8.84 -5.27
C LEU A 85 -6.70 9.64 -6.58
N TRP A 86 -6.28 8.99 -7.65
CA TRP A 86 -6.22 9.59 -8.99
C TRP A 86 -7.14 8.84 -9.95
N TRP A 87 -8.07 9.56 -10.57
CA TRP A 87 -8.98 8.99 -11.58
C TRP A 87 -9.68 7.69 -11.11
N GLY A 88 -10.11 7.67 -9.83
CA GLY A 88 -10.81 6.53 -9.25
C GLY A 88 -9.91 5.35 -8.83
N ALA A 89 -8.59 5.45 -9.01
CA ALA A 89 -7.60 4.42 -8.73
C ALA A 89 -6.38 4.98 -7.97
N VAL A 90 -5.31 4.21 -7.92
CA VAL A 90 -3.99 4.64 -7.44
C VAL A 90 -3.13 5.14 -8.61
N PRO A 91 -2.04 5.90 -8.36
CA PRO A 91 -1.12 6.33 -9.41
C PRO A 91 -0.60 5.16 -10.27
N ALA A 92 -0.38 5.39 -11.57
CA ALA A 92 0.07 4.35 -12.50
C ALA A 92 1.38 3.68 -12.04
N LYS A 93 2.35 4.45 -11.54
CA LYS A 93 3.62 3.89 -11.03
C LYS A 93 3.40 2.99 -9.81
N LEU A 94 2.47 3.32 -8.91
CA LEU A 94 2.10 2.46 -7.78
C LEU A 94 1.41 1.18 -8.25
N LYS A 95 0.52 1.29 -9.25
CA LYS A 95 -0.11 0.10 -9.85
C LYS A 95 0.94 -0.80 -10.51
N ALA A 96 1.93 -0.21 -11.20
CA ALA A 96 3.01 -0.96 -11.82
C ALA A 96 3.89 -1.71 -10.80
N VAL A 97 4.11 -1.18 -9.59
CA VAL A 97 4.78 -1.94 -8.51
C VAL A 97 4.02 -3.23 -8.23
N PHE A 98 2.70 -3.20 -8.12
CA PHE A 98 1.90 -4.41 -7.88
C PHE A 98 1.90 -5.34 -9.09
N ASP A 99 1.75 -4.82 -10.29
CA ASP A 99 1.72 -5.62 -11.52
C ASP A 99 3.04 -6.36 -11.77
N ARG A 100 4.17 -5.70 -11.42
CA ARG A 100 5.50 -6.24 -11.62
C ARG A 100 5.95 -7.16 -10.47
N ALA A 101 5.61 -6.85 -9.21
CA ALA A 101 6.12 -7.58 -8.05
C ALA A 101 5.19 -8.70 -7.57
N LEU A 102 3.85 -8.55 -7.68
CA LEU A 102 2.92 -9.55 -7.14
C LEU A 102 2.67 -10.67 -8.14
N LEU A 103 3.68 -11.49 -8.39
CA LEU A 103 3.66 -12.58 -9.37
C LEU A 103 3.45 -13.96 -8.72
N PRO A 104 3.08 -14.99 -9.52
CA PRO A 104 2.98 -16.37 -9.07
C PRO A 104 4.28 -16.88 -8.43
N GLY A 105 4.15 -17.76 -7.43
CA GLY A 105 5.29 -18.38 -6.75
C GLY A 105 5.81 -17.60 -5.55
N ARG A 106 5.47 -16.29 -5.42
CA ARG A 106 5.82 -15.48 -4.23
C ARG A 106 4.59 -14.78 -3.63
N ALA A 107 3.71 -14.20 -4.43
CA ALA A 107 2.50 -13.53 -3.97
C ALA A 107 1.27 -14.46 -3.89
N PHE A 108 1.17 -15.39 -4.83
CA PHE A 108 0.10 -16.41 -4.90
C PHE A 108 0.58 -17.67 -5.63
N ASP A 109 -0.05 -18.82 -5.36
CA ASP A 109 0.27 -20.11 -5.97
C ASP A 109 -0.82 -20.54 -6.95
N THR A 110 -0.49 -20.59 -8.25
CA THR A 110 -1.39 -21.02 -9.31
C THR A 110 -1.54 -22.54 -9.40
N ARG A 111 -0.67 -23.32 -8.77
CA ARG A 111 -0.74 -24.80 -8.72
C ARG A 111 -1.72 -25.27 -7.64
N ASN A 112 -1.95 -24.42 -6.62
CA ASN A 112 -2.90 -24.69 -5.55
C ASN A 112 -4.07 -23.71 -5.69
N VAL A 113 -5.19 -24.21 -6.19
CA VAL A 113 -6.40 -23.41 -6.45
C VAL A 113 -7.55 -23.86 -5.57
N SER A 114 -8.38 -22.90 -5.16
CA SER A 114 -9.63 -23.18 -4.46
C SER A 114 -10.63 -23.91 -5.38
N PHE A 115 -11.71 -24.43 -4.80
CA PHE A 115 -12.81 -25.04 -5.59
C PHE A 115 -13.46 -24.05 -6.59
N MET A 116 -13.30 -22.73 -6.38
CA MET A 116 -13.75 -21.68 -7.31
C MET A 116 -12.68 -21.30 -8.35
N GLY A 117 -11.56 -22.01 -8.43
CA GLY A 117 -10.49 -21.72 -9.38
C GLY A 117 -9.59 -20.53 -9.00
N LEU A 118 -9.71 -19.99 -7.78
CA LEU A 118 -8.86 -18.89 -7.32
C LEU A 118 -7.52 -19.42 -6.78
N PRO A 119 -6.38 -18.84 -7.19
CA PRO A 119 -5.05 -19.20 -6.68
C PRO A 119 -4.96 -19.05 -5.16
N ALA A 120 -4.13 -19.88 -4.53
CA ALA A 120 -3.90 -19.78 -3.10
C ALA A 120 -3.03 -18.56 -2.77
N PRO A 121 -3.45 -17.70 -1.82
CA PRO A 121 -2.66 -16.54 -1.41
C PRO A 121 -1.42 -16.97 -0.61
N MET A 122 -0.26 -16.33 -0.86
CA MET A 122 1.00 -16.68 -0.19
C MET A 122 1.45 -15.67 0.86
N LEU A 123 0.90 -14.44 0.87
CA LEU A 123 1.25 -13.39 1.83
C LEU A 123 0.24 -13.33 3.01
N THR A 124 -0.11 -14.49 3.54
CA THR A 124 -1.10 -14.63 4.63
C THR A 124 -0.51 -14.24 5.99
N GLY A 125 -1.39 -14.03 6.99
CA GLY A 125 -0.97 -13.66 8.35
C GLY A 125 -0.60 -12.17 8.52
N LYS A 126 -0.67 -11.39 7.45
CA LYS A 126 -0.34 -9.97 7.43
C LYS A 126 -1.60 -9.11 7.48
N THR A 127 -1.47 -7.91 8.03
CA THR A 127 -2.53 -6.88 8.03
C THR A 127 -2.09 -5.66 7.24
N ALA A 128 -3.04 -4.79 6.84
CA ALA A 128 -2.69 -3.56 6.15
C ALA A 128 -3.46 -2.34 6.63
N ARG A 129 -2.79 -1.16 6.51
CA ARG A 129 -3.37 0.17 6.64
C ARG A 129 -3.14 0.97 5.37
N VAL A 130 -4.20 1.55 4.82
CA VAL A 130 -4.11 2.47 3.68
C VAL A 130 -4.42 3.89 4.15
N LEU A 131 -3.45 4.78 3.99
CA LEU A 131 -3.57 6.22 4.21
C LEU A 131 -3.94 6.84 2.86
N LEU A 132 -5.24 6.98 2.61
CA LEU A 132 -5.77 7.44 1.31
C LEU A 132 -5.96 8.95 1.33
N THR A 133 -5.25 9.68 0.45
CA THR A 133 -5.50 11.11 0.23
C THR A 133 -6.40 11.31 -0.98
N SER A 134 -7.34 12.26 -0.90
CA SER A 134 -8.35 12.49 -1.95
C SER A 134 -8.89 13.90 -1.85
N ASP A 135 -9.27 14.49 -2.97
CA ASP A 135 -10.07 15.73 -2.97
C ASP A 135 -11.55 15.44 -2.86
N THR A 136 -11.99 14.24 -3.23
CA THR A 136 -13.37 13.81 -3.03
C THR A 136 -13.61 13.47 -1.56
N PRO A 137 -14.60 14.11 -0.90
CA PRO A 137 -14.95 13.80 0.49
C PRO A 137 -15.31 12.33 0.70
N ALA A 138 -14.96 11.79 1.88
CA ALA A 138 -15.15 10.36 2.19
C ALA A 138 -16.63 9.92 2.07
N LEU A 139 -17.58 10.82 2.38
CA LEU A 139 -19.01 10.55 2.23
C LEU A 139 -19.41 10.33 0.76
N TRP A 140 -18.87 11.16 -0.16
CA TRP A 140 -19.10 11.02 -1.60
C TRP A 140 -18.47 9.74 -2.16
N LEU A 141 -17.26 9.41 -1.73
CA LEU A 141 -16.62 8.13 -2.08
C LEU A 141 -17.50 6.93 -1.68
N ARG A 142 -18.21 7.04 -0.54
CA ARG A 142 -19.10 5.99 -0.07
C ARG A 142 -20.41 5.95 -0.83
N LEU A 143 -21.10 7.09 -0.98
CA LEU A 143 -22.47 7.14 -1.50
C LEU A 143 -22.51 7.04 -3.02
N PHE A 144 -21.67 7.79 -3.73
CA PHE A 144 -21.71 7.85 -5.19
C PHE A 144 -20.78 6.86 -5.87
N TYR A 145 -19.59 6.60 -5.29
CA TYR A 145 -18.61 5.68 -5.87
C TYR A 145 -18.56 4.33 -5.15
N GLY A 146 -19.46 4.05 -4.20
CA GLY A 146 -19.57 2.76 -3.52
C GLY A 146 -18.28 2.27 -2.86
N ASN A 147 -17.35 3.20 -2.50
CA ASN A 147 -15.99 2.90 -2.03
C ASN A 147 -15.18 2.03 -3.02
N ALA A 148 -15.34 2.21 -4.34
CA ALA A 148 -14.73 1.35 -5.35
C ALA A 148 -13.23 1.19 -5.16
N VAL A 149 -12.47 2.30 -4.97
CA VAL A 149 -11.01 2.25 -4.74
C VAL A 149 -10.65 1.46 -3.49
N LYS A 150 -11.43 1.58 -2.40
CA LYS A 150 -11.17 0.82 -1.17
C LYS A 150 -11.39 -0.68 -1.39
N LYS A 151 -12.44 -1.06 -2.11
CA LYS A 151 -12.72 -2.44 -2.50
C LYS A 151 -11.66 -3.00 -3.44
N PHE A 152 -11.22 -2.19 -4.43
CA PHE A 152 -10.15 -2.54 -5.34
C PHE A 152 -8.86 -2.87 -4.59
N ILE A 153 -8.38 -1.97 -3.73
CA ILE A 153 -7.14 -2.19 -2.98
C ILE A 153 -7.29 -3.37 -2.00
N SER A 154 -8.38 -3.40 -1.21
CA SER A 154 -8.52 -4.38 -0.13
C SER A 154 -8.90 -5.78 -0.58
N ARG A 155 -9.58 -5.94 -1.72
CA ARG A 155 -10.07 -7.24 -2.18
C ARG A 155 -9.28 -7.78 -3.36
N GLN A 156 -9.01 -6.92 -4.38
CA GLN A 156 -8.43 -7.36 -5.63
C GLN A 156 -6.90 -7.29 -5.66
N ILE A 157 -6.26 -6.48 -4.77
CA ILE A 157 -4.81 -6.45 -4.64
C ILE A 157 -4.41 -7.16 -3.34
N LEU A 158 -4.53 -6.49 -2.20
CA LEU A 158 -4.01 -6.98 -0.93
C LEU A 158 -4.69 -8.28 -0.47
N GLY A 159 -6.01 -8.32 -0.53
CA GLY A 159 -6.79 -9.50 -0.15
C GLY A 159 -6.56 -10.70 -1.06
N PHE A 160 -6.33 -10.47 -2.36
CA PHE A 160 -6.03 -11.53 -3.32
C PHE A 160 -4.74 -12.27 -2.95
N VAL A 161 -3.69 -11.55 -2.52
CA VAL A 161 -2.42 -12.14 -2.09
C VAL A 161 -2.42 -12.56 -0.61
N GLY A 162 -3.50 -12.33 0.15
CA GLY A 162 -3.67 -12.80 1.53
C GLY A 162 -3.43 -11.76 2.63
N ILE A 163 -3.15 -10.51 2.28
CA ILE A 163 -2.94 -9.41 3.23
C ILE A 163 -4.30 -8.88 3.68
N LYS A 164 -4.75 -9.31 4.86
CA LYS A 164 -6.05 -8.94 5.45
C LYS A 164 -6.05 -9.08 6.97
N PRO A 165 -6.84 -8.25 7.72
CA PRO A 165 -7.71 -7.19 7.22
C PRO A 165 -6.95 -5.96 6.72
N THR A 166 -7.54 -5.26 5.75
CA THR A 166 -7.08 -3.95 5.27
C THR A 166 -7.96 -2.85 5.85
N ARG A 167 -7.37 -1.91 6.57
CA ARG A 167 -8.07 -0.76 7.14
C ARG A 167 -7.71 0.51 6.37
N PHE A 168 -8.61 1.49 6.37
CA PHE A 168 -8.44 2.74 5.64
C PHE A 168 -8.56 3.95 6.57
N SER A 169 -7.64 4.90 6.41
CA SER A 169 -7.76 6.28 6.90
C SER A 169 -7.82 7.20 5.67
N THR A 170 -8.90 7.97 5.54
CA THR A 170 -9.12 8.84 4.37
C THR A 170 -8.92 10.29 4.80
N PHE A 171 -8.02 10.99 4.10
CA PHE A 171 -7.65 12.38 4.32
C PHE A 171 -8.17 13.21 3.14
N ALA A 172 -9.27 13.93 3.36
CA ALA A 172 -9.99 14.66 2.30
C ALA A 172 -10.70 15.92 2.85
N PRO A 173 -10.88 16.95 2.00
CA PRO A 173 -10.17 17.19 0.75
C PRO A 173 -8.69 17.49 1.00
N ALA A 174 -7.79 17.00 0.14
CA ALA A 174 -6.33 17.05 0.35
C ALA A 174 -5.68 18.29 -0.26
N THR A 175 -6.11 18.67 -1.48
CA THR A 175 -5.66 19.90 -2.14
C THR A 175 -6.15 21.10 -1.34
N ASP A 176 -5.26 22.05 -1.10
CA ASP A 176 -5.54 23.29 -0.35
C ASP A 176 -6.03 23.07 1.10
N ALA A 177 -5.73 21.91 1.69
CA ALA A 177 -6.09 21.66 3.08
C ALA A 177 -5.38 22.68 4.01
N PRO A 178 -6.13 23.37 4.92
CA PRO A 178 -5.53 24.28 5.86
C PRO A 178 -4.42 23.61 6.71
N GLU A 179 -3.37 24.35 7.04
CA GLU A 179 -2.22 23.83 7.80
C GLU A 179 -2.64 23.16 9.12
N ALA A 180 -3.58 23.75 9.85
CA ALA A 180 -4.12 23.17 11.07
C ALA A 180 -4.75 21.78 10.86
N LYS A 181 -5.42 21.59 9.72
CA LYS A 181 -6.01 20.30 9.34
C LYS A 181 -4.94 19.29 8.98
N VAL A 182 -3.91 19.70 8.24
CA VAL A 182 -2.76 18.85 7.91
C VAL A 182 -2.05 18.42 9.20
N LYS A 183 -1.80 19.31 10.14
CA LYS A 183 -1.23 18.97 11.47
C LYS A 183 -2.06 17.89 12.20
N THR A 184 -3.39 18.02 12.18
CA THR A 184 -4.28 17.03 12.77
C THR A 184 -4.14 15.67 12.07
N TRP A 185 -4.02 15.65 10.75
CA TRP A 185 -3.86 14.42 9.98
C TRP A 185 -2.52 13.73 10.23
N LEU A 186 -1.44 14.52 10.34
CA LEU A 186 -0.13 13.98 10.69
C LEU A 186 -0.12 13.39 12.10
N ALA A 187 -0.74 14.08 13.08
CA ALA A 187 -0.91 13.53 14.43
C ALA A 187 -1.74 12.22 14.42
N ALA A 188 -2.80 12.16 13.61
CA ALA A 188 -3.58 10.94 13.46
C ALA A 188 -2.76 9.79 12.85
N ALA A 189 -1.95 10.07 11.82
CA ALA A 189 -1.05 9.08 11.23
C ALA A 189 0.01 8.60 12.24
N GLY A 190 0.61 9.51 13.02
CA GLY A 190 1.51 9.15 14.12
C GLY A 190 0.85 8.27 15.17
N GLY A 191 -0.38 8.61 15.59
CA GLY A 191 -1.13 7.78 16.53
C GLY A 191 -1.46 6.37 16.01
N LEU A 192 -1.55 6.17 14.68
CA LEU A 192 -1.65 4.85 14.07
C LEU A 192 -0.28 4.15 14.08
N GLY A 193 0.80 4.87 13.80
CA GLY A 193 2.16 4.35 13.82
C GLY A 193 2.56 3.81 15.19
N ALA A 194 2.30 4.58 16.25
CA ALA A 194 2.58 4.17 17.62
C ALA A 194 1.87 2.84 18.02
N LYS A 195 0.76 2.52 17.36
CA LYS A 195 -0.03 1.29 17.62
C LYS A 195 0.23 0.17 16.61
N ALA A 196 1.04 0.41 15.59
CA ALA A 196 1.20 -0.46 14.43
C ALA A 196 -0.16 -0.89 13.83
N ALA A 197 -1.05 0.11 13.57
CA ALA A 197 -2.47 -0.12 13.27
C ALA A 197 -2.93 0.53 11.95
#